data_ce80c82e221582dfdac2cb45112f8c9c
#
_entry.id   ce80c82e221582dfdac2cb45112f8c9c
#
_cell.length_a   1.000
_cell.length_b   1.000
_cell.length_c   1.000
_cell.angle_alpha   90.00
_cell.angle_beta   90.00
_cell.angle_gamma   90.00
#
_symmetry.space_group_name_H-M   'P 1'
#
loop_
_entity.id
_entity.type
_entity.pdbx_description
1 polymer ?
#
loop_
_entity_poly.entity_id
_entity_poly.type
_entity_poly.pdbx_seq_one_letter_code
_entity_poly.pdbx_strand_id
1 'polypeptide(L)'
;MSISVQNLTKRFGTFIALDNVSLVCPTGQLLALLGPSGSGKTTLLRIIAGLEIPDSGAVYYHDDEITSRSARDRNVGFVFQHYALFRHMTVYDNVAFGLRVRKVPERQVRERVMELLRLVRLEEKAQHYPSELSGGQKQRIALIRALAPDPKVLLLDEPFGALDAKVRAELRLWLRRFHDEFQVTTIFVTHDQEEAFEVADRVVIMNHGRIEQEGTPLEVFEHPATAFVMDFLGNVNKLPVRVEGGKALLGETGSVELPARVFGTSENGRIDAYIRPHELDISRNPDSSNCLTGKIVHLNPAGSVVKVRVLAEDFGLMLNVDLTPERYRALALKSGETVFIIPKAAKVFEPDYSI
;
A
#
# COMPACT_ATOMS: atom_id res chain seq x y z
N MET A 1 -9.08 -17.50 11.31
CA MET A 1 -9.23 -16.84 12.63
C MET A 1 -9.23 -15.35 12.39
N SER A 2 -10.32 -14.62 12.68
CA SER A 2 -10.39 -13.17 12.49
C SER A 2 -9.58 -12.46 13.58
N ILE A 3 -9.01 -11.30 13.19
CA ILE A 3 -8.37 -10.38 14.13
C ILE A 3 -9.20 -9.10 14.13
N SER A 4 -9.48 -8.57 15.31
CA SER A 4 -9.98 -7.22 15.43
C SER A 4 -9.20 -6.43 16.45
N VAL A 5 -9.04 -5.16 16.17
CA VAL A 5 -8.50 -4.17 17.10
C VAL A 5 -9.56 -3.10 17.33
N GLN A 6 -9.69 -2.64 18.57
CA GLN A 6 -10.72 -1.68 18.96
C GLN A 6 -10.09 -0.52 19.73
N ASN A 7 -10.24 0.67 19.18
CA ASN A 7 -9.85 1.94 19.79
C ASN A 7 -8.41 1.98 20.31
N LEU A 8 -7.48 1.35 19.55
CA LEU A 8 -6.07 1.28 19.93
C LEU A 8 -5.42 2.65 19.90
N THR A 9 -4.84 3.03 21.02
CA THR A 9 -3.99 4.22 21.15
C THR A 9 -2.61 3.82 21.66
N LYS A 10 -1.58 4.41 21.05
CA LYS A 10 -0.19 4.22 21.48
C LYS A 10 0.61 5.49 21.34
N ARG A 11 1.33 5.84 22.38
CA ARG A 11 2.21 7.02 22.44
C ARG A 11 3.64 6.61 22.81
N PHE A 12 4.60 7.31 22.25
CA PHE A 12 6.00 7.24 22.62
C PHE A 12 6.46 8.64 23.01
N GLY A 13 6.44 8.94 24.31
CA GLY A 13 6.61 10.29 24.81
C GLY A 13 5.51 11.22 24.28
N THR A 14 5.89 12.26 23.56
CA THR A 14 4.94 13.20 22.93
C THR A 14 4.41 12.73 21.57
N PHE A 15 5.04 11.72 20.97
CA PHE A 15 4.65 11.22 19.65
C PHE A 15 3.48 10.23 19.75
N ILE A 16 2.40 10.51 19.04
CA ILE A 16 1.22 9.63 18.93
C ILE A 16 1.45 8.70 17.73
N ALA A 17 1.75 7.45 18.02
CA ALA A 17 1.97 6.45 16.99
C ALA A 17 0.66 5.83 16.48
N LEU A 18 -0.32 5.66 17.36
CA LEU A 18 -1.68 5.23 17.02
C LEU A 18 -2.67 6.10 17.79
N ASP A 19 -3.70 6.57 17.11
CA ASP A 19 -4.73 7.42 17.63
C ASP A 19 -6.12 6.83 17.34
N ASN A 20 -6.66 6.14 18.34
CA ASN A 20 -8.01 5.54 18.29
C ASN A 20 -8.25 4.63 17.08
N VAL A 21 -7.29 3.74 16.77
CA VAL A 21 -7.36 2.85 15.61
C VAL A 21 -8.26 1.66 15.87
N SER A 22 -9.23 1.44 14.99
CA SER A 22 -10.09 0.25 14.98
C SER A 22 -10.04 -0.41 13.60
N LEU A 23 -9.88 -1.75 13.56
CA LEU A 23 -9.69 -2.51 12.33
C LEU A 23 -10.18 -3.94 12.51
N VAL A 24 -10.74 -4.52 11.46
CA VAL A 24 -11.10 -5.94 11.41
C VAL A 24 -10.43 -6.60 10.20
N CYS A 25 -9.67 -7.67 10.47
CA CYS A 25 -9.16 -8.58 9.45
C CYS A 25 -9.94 -9.90 9.52
N PRO A 26 -10.84 -10.19 8.60
CA PRO A 26 -11.59 -11.44 8.56
C PRO A 26 -10.70 -12.68 8.42
N THR A 27 -11.23 -13.83 8.83
CA THR A 27 -10.53 -15.12 8.69
C THR A 27 -10.16 -15.40 7.24
N GLY A 28 -8.92 -15.81 7.02
CA GLY A 28 -8.43 -16.22 5.70
C GLY A 28 -8.25 -15.06 4.73
N GLN A 29 -8.29 -13.80 5.17
CA GLN A 29 -7.97 -12.65 4.32
C GLN A 29 -6.51 -12.23 4.44
N LEU A 30 -6.01 -11.67 3.34
CA LEU A 30 -4.71 -11.02 3.26
C LEU A 30 -4.92 -9.51 3.22
N LEU A 31 -4.57 -8.84 4.33
CA LEU A 31 -4.78 -7.42 4.54
C LEU A 31 -3.43 -6.66 4.48
N ALA A 32 -3.36 -5.62 3.67
CA ALA A 32 -2.23 -4.72 3.61
C ALA A 32 -2.45 -3.47 4.48
N LEU A 33 -1.50 -3.18 5.37
CA LEU A 33 -1.40 -1.87 6.01
C LEU A 33 -0.47 -1.00 5.16
N LEU A 34 -1.02 0.00 4.48
CA LEU A 34 -0.35 0.88 3.53
C LEU A 34 -0.29 2.31 4.06
N GLY A 35 0.77 3.06 3.80
CA GLY A 35 0.88 4.46 4.21
C GLY A 35 2.33 4.94 4.27
N PRO A 36 2.57 6.24 4.46
CA PRO A 36 3.91 6.81 4.55
C PRO A 36 4.67 6.30 5.78
N SER A 37 5.99 6.50 5.79
CA SER A 37 6.82 6.18 6.95
C SER A 37 6.34 6.99 8.17
N GLY A 38 6.31 6.34 9.34
CA GLY A 38 5.83 6.99 10.57
C GLY A 38 4.30 7.02 10.75
N SER A 39 3.49 6.45 9.84
CA SER A 39 2.02 6.43 9.98
C SER A 39 1.47 5.43 11.01
N GLY A 40 2.32 4.68 11.73
CA GLY A 40 1.89 3.78 12.81
C GLY A 40 1.76 2.30 12.43
N LYS A 41 1.92 1.90 11.16
CA LYS A 41 1.72 0.53 10.65
C LYS A 41 2.49 -0.55 11.41
N THR A 42 3.81 -0.39 11.53
CA THR A 42 4.68 -1.33 12.28
C THR A 42 4.30 -1.37 13.76
N THR A 43 3.91 -0.25 14.35
CA THR A 43 3.44 -0.20 15.75
C THR A 43 2.16 -1.00 15.91
N LEU A 44 1.18 -0.82 15.02
CA LEU A 44 -0.06 -1.61 15.00
C LEU A 44 0.23 -3.11 14.85
N LEU A 45 1.10 -3.47 13.90
CA LEU A 45 1.49 -4.87 13.68
C LEU A 45 2.14 -5.49 14.92
N ARG A 46 3.03 -4.75 15.60
CA ARG A 46 3.70 -5.20 16.84
C ARG A 46 2.74 -5.34 18.01
N ILE A 47 1.74 -4.46 18.13
CA ILE A 47 0.69 -4.59 19.15
C ILE A 47 -0.14 -5.85 18.90
N ILE A 48 -0.54 -6.13 17.65
CA ILE A 48 -1.26 -7.35 17.28
C ILE A 48 -0.42 -8.60 17.62
N ALA A 49 0.89 -8.53 17.41
CA ALA A 49 1.82 -9.60 17.73
C ALA A 49 2.08 -9.82 19.23
N GLY A 50 1.73 -8.84 20.10
CA GLY A 50 2.09 -8.84 21.52
C GLY A 50 3.56 -8.49 21.80
N LEU A 51 4.22 -7.85 20.82
CA LEU A 51 5.59 -7.33 20.94
C LEU A 51 5.61 -5.89 21.47
N GLU A 52 4.47 -5.22 21.48
CA GLU A 52 4.26 -3.87 22.01
C GLU A 52 2.92 -3.84 22.76
N ILE A 53 2.85 -3.07 23.83
CA ILE A 53 1.63 -2.91 24.65
C ILE A 53 0.96 -1.60 24.28
N PRO A 54 -0.34 -1.58 23.95
CA PRO A 54 -1.07 -0.33 23.71
C PRO A 54 -1.28 0.42 25.03
N ASP A 55 -1.47 1.74 24.94
CA ASP A 55 -1.81 2.56 26.11
C ASP A 55 -3.31 2.48 26.42
N SER A 56 -4.14 2.26 25.40
CA SER A 56 -5.58 1.97 25.54
C SER A 56 -6.11 1.19 24.34
N GLY A 57 -7.33 0.64 24.47
CA GLY A 57 -7.97 -0.18 23.47
C GLY A 57 -7.64 -1.66 23.64
N ALA A 58 -8.14 -2.51 22.75
CA ALA A 58 -8.05 -3.96 22.87
C ALA A 58 -7.82 -4.65 21.54
N VAL A 59 -7.19 -5.84 21.61
CA VAL A 59 -6.95 -6.76 20.48
C VAL A 59 -7.70 -8.06 20.74
N TYR A 60 -8.42 -8.53 19.73
CA TYR A 60 -9.22 -9.75 19.81
C TYR A 60 -8.85 -10.76 18.74
N TYR A 61 -8.91 -12.04 19.09
CA TYR A 61 -9.01 -13.15 18.15
C TYR A 61 -10.43 -13.73 18.23
N HIS A 62 -11.22 -13.53 17.18
CA HIS A 62 -12.68 -13.66 17.25
C HIS A 62 -13.22 -12.83 18.41
N ASP A 63 -13.84 -13.47 19.40
CA ASP A 63 -14.41 -12.83 20.60
C ASP A 63 -13.47 -12.90 21.82
N ASP A 64 -12.27 -13.47 21.67
CA ASP A 64 -11.31 -13.69 22.75
C ASP A 64 -10.31 -12.53 22.82
N GLU A 65 -10.36 -11.77 23.91
CA GLU A 65 -9.42 -10.67 24.12
C GLU A 65 -8.00 -11.22 24.44
N ILE A 66 -7.04 -10.72 23.64
CA ILE A 66 -5.64 -11.16 23.75
C ILE A 66 -4.68 -10.01 24.11
N THR A 67 -5.19 -8.84 24.43
CA THR A 67 -4.38 -7.63 24.66
C THR A 67 -3.26 -7.86 25.66
N SER A 68 -3.56 -8.52 26.78
CA SER A 68 -2.60 -8.80 27.87
C SER A 68 -1.76 -10.05 27.65
N ARG A 69 -2.04 -10.86 26.60
CA ARG A 69 -1.28 -12.10 26.33
C ARG A 69 0.09 -11.80 25.77
N SER A 70 1.08 -12.54 26.22
CA SER A 70 2.44 -12.47 25.67
C SER A 70 2.47 -12.90 24.19
N ALA A 71 3.46 -12.44 23.44
CA ALA A 71 3.64 -12.84 22.02
C ALA A 71 3.71 -14.37 21.85
N ARG A 72 4.30 -15.08 22.84
CA ARG A 72 4.40 -16.54 22.84
C ARG A 72 3.02 -17.23 22.86
N ASP A 73 2.07 -16.64 23.60
CA ASP A 73 0.75 -17.24 23.84
C ASP A 73 -0.28 -16.85 22.75
N ARG A 74 0.07 -15.90 21.89
CA ARG A 74 -0.82 -15.44 20.79
C ARG A 74 -0.82 -16.36 19.57
N ASN A 75 0.10 -17.31 19.48
CA ASN A 75 0.23 -18.24 18.35
C ASN A 75 0.26 -17.54 16.97
N VAL A 76 1.02 -16.46 16.86
CA VAL A 76 1.26 -15.72 15.61
C VAL A 76 2.59 -16.10 15.00
N GLY A 77 2.66 -16.13 13.67
CA GLY A 77 3.90 -16.10 12.91
C GLY A 77 4.28 -14.65 12.63
N PHE A 78 5.51 -14.26 12.95
CA PHE A 78 5.98 -12.89 12.69
C PHE A 78 7.25 -12.91 11.84
N VAL A 79 7.24 -12.12 10.74
CA VAL A 79 8.39 -11.88 9.87
C VAL A 79 8.81 -10.43 10.02
N PHE A 80 10.05 -10.22 10.48
CA PHE A 80 10.64 -8.90 10.64
C PHE A 80 11.20 -8.35 9.33
N GLN A 81 11.25 -7.06 9.18
CA GLN A 81 11.76 -6.32 8.02
C GLN A 81 13.16 -6.78 7.57
N HIS A 82 14.05 -7.11 8.51
CA HIS A 82 15.40 -7.60 8.22
C HIS A 82 15.52 -9.12 8.32
N TYR A 83 14.39 -9.85 8.13
CA TYR A 83 14.28 -11.31 8.17
C TYR A 83 14.60 -11.94 9.54
N ALA A 84 15.50 -11.33 10.32
CA ALA A 84 15.95 -11.76 11.64
C ALA A 84 16.32 -13.25 11.74
N LEU A 85 16.98 -13.80 10.69
CA LEU A 85 17.48 -15.17 10.72
C LEU A 85 18.64 -15.30 11.70
N PHE A 86 18.67 -16.42 12.41
CA PHE A 86 19.77 -16.76 13.32
C PHE A 86 21.01 -17.12 12.50
N ARG A 87 21.99 -16.22 12.48
CA ARG A 87 23.18 -16.31 11.60
C ARG A 87 24.07 -17.53 11.90
N HIS A 88 24.06 -18.00 13.14
CA HIS A 88 24.85 -19.14 13.63
C HIS A 88 24.14 -20.49 13.46
N MET A 89 22.91 -20.49 12.96
CA MET A 89 22.12 -21.68 12.69
C MET A 89 22.01 -21.94 11.19
N THR A 90 21.93 -23.22 10.81
CA THR A 90 21.63 -23.60 9.43
C THR A 90 20.23 -23.14 9.02
N VAL A 91 19.92 -23.22 7.73
CA VAL A 91 18.57 -23.01 7.21
C VAL A 91 17.58 -23.97 7.87
N TYR A 92 17.95 -25.26 7.97
CA TYR A 92 17.15 -26.26 8.65
C TYR A 92 16.85 -25.87 10.09
N ASP A 93 17.89 -25.52 10.86
CA ASP A 93 17.73 -25.15 12.25
C ASP A 93 16.95 -23.87 12.48
N ASN A 94 17.07 -22.88 11.58
CA ASN A 94 16.24 -21.70 11.60
C ASN A 94 14.75 -22.05 11.49
N VAL A 95 14.37 -22.93 10.56
CA VAL A 95 12.97 -23.34 10.37
C VAL A 95 12.50 -24.22 11.52
N ALA A 96 13.36 -25.12 12.00
CA ALA A 96 13.07 -26.03 13.13
C ALA A 96 12.91 -25.31 14.48
N PHE A 97 13.47 -24.10 14.62
CA PHE A 97 13.59 -23.41 15.90
C PHE A 97 12.27 -23.30 16.66
N GLY A 98 11.23 -22.79 16.02
CA GLY A 98 9.92 -22.61 16.65
C GLY A 98 9.25 -23.92 17.09
N LEU A 99 9.45 -24.99 16.32
CA LEU A 99 8.94 -26.33 16.64
C LEU A 99 9.66 -26.92 17.87
N ARG A 100 11.00 -26.79 17.92
CA ARG A 100 11.82 -27.27 19.06
C ARG A 100 11.51 -26.51 20.35
N VAL A 101 11.30 -25.19 20.28
CA VAL A 101 10.85 -24.36 21.42
C VAL A 101 9.52 -24.88 21.97
N ARG A 102 8.63 -25.38 21.11
CA ARG A 102 7.34 -25.98 21.47
C ARG A 102 7.46 -27.45 21.86
N LYS A 103 8.69 -28.01 21.93
CA LYS A 103 8.98 -29.39 22.27
C LYS A 103 8.33 -30.44 21.37
N VAL A 104 8.18 -30.12 20.08
CA VAL A 104 7.67 -31.05 19.06
C VAL A 104 8.71 -32.17 18.89
N PRO A 105 8.28 -33.45 18.78
CA PRO A 105 9.20 -34.58 18.57
C PRO A 105 10.05 -34.41 17.31
N GLU A 106 11.36 -34.71 17.38
CA GLU A 106 12.31 -34.41 16.28
C GLU A 106 11.96 -35.08 14.96
N ARG A 107 11.29 -36.24 14.97
CA ARG A 107 10.74 -36.87 13.76
C ARG A 107 9.74 -35.94 13.04
N GLN A 108 8.78 -35.37 13.77
CA GLN A 108 7.78 -34.43 13.22
C GLN A 108 8.43 -33.12 12.80
N VAL A 109 9.42 -32.63 13.57
CA VAL A 109 10.22 -31.45 13.19
C VAL A 109 10.85 -31.67 11.82
N ARG A 110 11.52 -32.83 11.61
CA ARG A 110 12.18 -33.15 10.35
C ARG A 110 11.19 -33.22 9.17
N GLU A 111 10.06 -33.89 9.38
CA GLU A 111 9.02 -34.03 8.36
C GLU A 111 8.49 -32.64 7.97
N ARG A 112 8.14 -31.80 8.94
CA ARG A 112 7.58 -30.46 8.71
C ARG A 112 8.58 -29.50 8.09
N VAL A 113 9.83 -29.47 8.55
CA VAL A 113 10.88 -28.61 8.00
C VAL A 113 11.15 -28.94 6.55
N MET A 114 11.29 -30.24 6.22
CA MET A 114 11.56 -30.66 4.83
C MET A 114 10.36 -30.39 3.91
N GLU A 115 9.13 -30.55 4.40
CA GLU A 115 7.92 -30.15 3.65
C GLU A 115 7.97 -28.66 3.31
N LEU A 116 8.22 -27.79 4.28
CA LEU A 116 8.29 -26.34 4.09
C LEU A 116 9.45 -25.92 3.19
N LEU A 117 10.60 -26.56 3.30
CA LEU A 117 11.74 -26.29 2.41
C LEU A 117 11.43 -26.65 0.96
N ARG A 118 10.71 -27.75 0.70
CA ARG A 118 10.24 -28.11 -0.65
C ARG A 118 9.24 -27.07 -1.18
N LEU A 119 8.31 -26.63 -0.33
CA LEU A 119 7.33 -25.59 -0.70
C LEU A 119 7.99 -24.32 -1.25
N VAL A 120 9.11 -23.90 -0.68
CA VAL A 120 9.89 -22.73 -1.12
C VAL A 120 11.00 -23.06 -2.11
N ARG A 121 11.18 -24.34 -2.50
CA ARG A 121 12.22 -24.87 -3.41
C ARG A 121 13.63 -24.56 -2.92
N LEU A 122 13.89 -24.82 -1.63
CA LEU A 122 15.18 -24.60 -0.97
C LEU A 122 15.63 -25.81 -0.16
N GLU A 123 15.14 -27.02 -0.46
CA GLU A 123 15.54 -28.24 0.22
C GLU A 123 17.05 -28.53 0.16
N GLU A 124 17.68 -28.22 -0.97
CA GLU A 124 19.13 -28.38 -1.15
C GLU A 124 19.94 -27.42 -0.28
N LYS A 125 19.33 -26.35 0.20
CA LYS A 125 19.93 -25.35 1.07
C LYS A 125 19.79 -25.63 2.55
N ALA A 126 19.19 -26.75 2.95
CA ALA A 126 18.89 -27.08 4.34
C ALA A 126 20.10 -26.95 5.28
N GLN A 127 21.29 -27.37 4.82
CA GLN A 127 22.53 -27.33 5.62
C GLN A 127 23.36 -26.05 5.44
N HIS A 128 22.92 -25.11 4.58
CA HIS A 128 23.59 -23.83 4.39
C HIS A 128 23.27 -22.86 5.52
N TYR A 129 24.13 -21.85 5.67
CA TYR A 129 23.91 -20.76 6.61
C TYR A 129 23.25 -19.54 5.92
N PRO A 130 22.58 -18.66 6.69
CA PRO A 130 21.98 -17.47 6.11
C PRO A 130 22.92 -16.57 5.30
N SER A 131 24.22 -16.56 5.60
CA SER A 131 25.25 -15.81 4.85
C SER A 131 25.39 -16.27 3.40
N GLU A 132 25.05 -17.52 3.11
CA GLU A 132 25.18 -18.15 1.79
C GLU A 132 23.92 -18.01 0.93
N LEU A 133 22.89 -17.30 1.42
CA LEU A 133 21.61 -17.12 0.76
C LEU A 133 21.48 -15.74 0.16
N SER A 134 20.77 -15.66 -1.01
CA SER A 134 20.31 -14.40 -1.57
C SER A 134 19.24 -13.74 -0.69
N GLY A 135 18.97 -12.45 -0.89
CA GLY A 135 17.93 -11.72 -0.15
C GLY A 135 16.56 -12.40 -0.23
N GLY A 136 16.12 -12.77 -1.44
CA GLY A 136 14.85 -13.46 -1.64
C GLY A 136 14.81 -14.86 -1.02
N GLN A 137 15.93 -15.59 -1.01
CA GLN A 137 16.03 -16.87 -0.31
C GLN A 137 15.91 -16.69 1.22
N LYS A 138 16.63 -15.71 1.80
CA LYS A 138 16.50 -15.36 3.23
C LYS A 138 15.08 -15.06 3.62
N GLN A 139 14.36 -14.34 2.80
CA GLN A 139 12.98 -13.98 3.06
C GLN A 139 12.05 -15.19 3.02
N ARG A 140 12.18 -16.07 2.01
CA ARG A 140 11.41 -17.32 1.96
C ARG A 140 11.68 -18.18 3.20
N ILE A 141 12.93 -18.27 3.66
CA ILE A 141 13.27 -18.99 4.91
C ILE A 141 12.65 -18.31 6.13
N ALA A 142 12.68 -16.97 6.23
CA ALA A 142 12.04 -16.25 7.34
C ALA A 142 10.53 -16.52 7.39
N LEU A 143 9.88 -16.57 6.22
CA LEU A 143 8.46 -16.85 6.12
C LEU A 143 8.13 -18.28 6.55
N ILE A 144 8.81 -19.31 6.02
CA ILE A 144 8.55 -20.70 6.42
C ILE A 144 8.95 -20.97 7.87
N ARG A 145 9.92 -20.26 8.43
CA ARG A 145 10.21 -20.27 9.86
C ARG A 145 9.02 -19.79 10.69
N ALA A 146 8.38 -18.69 10.26
CA ALA A 146 7.19 -18.18 10.93
C ALA A 146 5.99 -19.12 10.78
N LEU A 147 5.91 -19.87 9.68
CA LEU A 147 4.84 -20.84 9.39
C LEU A 147 5.06 -22.22 10.03
N ALA A 148 6.29 -22.58 10.33
CA ALA A 148 6.60 -23.91 10.83
C ALA A 148 5.78 -24.33 12.06
N PRO A 149 5.52 -23.44 13.04
CA PRO A 149 4.69 -23.76 14.21
C PRO A 149 3.18 -23.82 13.94
N ASP A 150 2.74 -23.75 12.69
CA ASP A 150 1.34 -23.69 12.27
C ASP A 150 0.55 -22.52 12.94
N PRO A 151 0.97 -21.27 12.68
CA PRO A 151 0.31 -20.10 13.27
C PRO A 151 -1.08 -19.91 12.66
N LYS A 152 -2.01 -19.40 13.45
CA LYS A 152 -3.34 -19.04 12.97
C LYS A 152 -3.38 -17.70 12.24
N VAL A 153 -2.37 -16.88 12.48
CA VAL A 153 -2.21 -15.54 11.93
C VAL A 153 -0.75 -15.33 11.54
N LEU A 154 -0.55 -14.73 10.37
CA LEU A 154 0.76 -14.36 9.87
C LEU A 154 0.89 -12.83 9.80
N LEU A 155 1.92 -12.29 10.39
CA LEU A 155 2.21 -10.87 10.46
C LEU A 155 3.55 -10.59 9.79
N LEU A 156 3.56 -9.74 8.75
CA LEU A 156 4.75 -9.48 7.93
C LEU A 156 5.07 -7.97 7.96
N ASP A 157 6.24 -7.62 8.50
CA ASP A 157 6.70 -6.24 8.56
C ASP A 157 7.63 -5.96 7.37
N GLU A 158 7.13 -5.21 6.37
CA GLU A 158 7.80 -4.86 5.09
C GLU A 158 8.44 -6.10 4.39
N PRO A 159 7.64 -7.13 4.06
CA PRO A 159 8.18 -8.40 3.58
C PRO A 159 8.91 -8.30 2.23
N PHE A 160 8.75 -7.22 1.47
CA PHE A 160 9.35 -7.06 0.15
C PHE A 160 10.48 -6.03 0.12
N GLY A 161 10.82 -5.44 1.27
CA GLY A 161 11.90 -4.46 1.40
C GLY A 161 13.29 -5.05 1.05
N ALA A 162 14.23 -4.19 0.64
CA ALA A 162 15.63 -4.51 0.38
C ALA A 162 15.89 -5.60 -0.68
N LEU A 163 14.95 -5.82 -1.61
CA LEU A 163 15.07 -6.74 -2.74
C LEU A 163 15.13 -5.98 -4.07
N ASP A 164 15.83 -6.56 -5.06
CA ASP A 164 15.76 -6.07 -6.43
C ASP A 164 14.34 -6.26 -7.03
N ALA A 165 14.02 -5.49 -8.07
CA ALA A 165 12.67 -5.44 -8.64
C ALA A 165 12.15 -6.81 -9.13
N LYS A 166 13.05 -7.64 -9.72
CA LYS A 166 12.66 -8.96 -10.25
C LYS A 166 12.33 -9.93 -9.11
N VAL A 167 13.21 -10.01 -8.09
CA VAL A 167 13.02 -10.89 -6.93
C VAL A 167 11.77 -10.44 -6.15
N ARG A 168 11.53 -9.14 -6.04
CA ARG A 168 10.33 -8.58 -5.40
C ARG A 168 9.06 -9.03 -6.11
N ALA A 169 9.00 -8.90 -7.44
CA ALA A 169 7.85 -9.34 -8.23
C ALA A 169 7.59 -10.87 -8.09
N GLU A 170 8.64 -11.69 -8.18
CA GLU A 170 8.53 -13.13 -7.98
C GLU A 170 7.98 -13.48 -6.58
N LEU A 171 8.40 -12.74 -5.57
CA LEU A 171 7.98 -12.99 -4.20
C LEU A 171 6.55 -12.55 -3.91
N ARG A 172 6.09 -11.42 -4.51
CA ARG A 172 4.67 -11.00 -4.44
C ARG A 172 3.76 -12.09 -5.00
N LEU A 173 4.07 -12.57 -6.21
CA LEU A 173 3.32 -13.66 -6.84
C LEU A 173 3.35 -14.95 -6.01
N TRP A 174 4.50 -15.26 -5.40
CA TRP A 174 4.62 -16.42 -4.55
C TRP A 174 3.79 -16.28 -3.25
N LEU A 175 3.83 -15.12 -2.58
CA LEU A 175 3.04 -14.88 -1.37
C LEU A 175 1.54 -14.93 -1.66
N ARG A 176 1.10 -14.38 -2.80
CA ARG A 176 -0.30 -14.45 -3.23
C ARG A 176 -0.73 -15.91 -3.42
N ARG A 177 0.02 -16.71 -4.18
CA ARG A 177 -0.28 -18.15 -4.39
C ARG A 177 -0.28 -18.93 -3.08
N PHE A 178 0.69 -18.66 -2.22
CA PHE A 178 0.75 -19.27 -0.90
C PHE A 178 -0.52 -18.96 -0.09
N HIS A 179 -0.95 -17.70 -0.09
CA HIS A 179 -2.18 -17.31 0.59
C HIS A 179 -3.41 -18.00 0.00
N ASP A 180 -3.53 -18.08 -1.32
CA ASP A 180 -4.64 -18.74 -2.00
C ASP A 180 -4.74 -20.25 -1.65
N GLU A 181 -3.57 -20.90 -1.44
CA GLU A 181 -3.51 -22.33 -1.12
C GLU A 181 -3.80 -22.61 0.37
N PHE A 182 -3.25 -21.81 1.28
CA PHE A 182 -3.29 -22.10 2.72
C PHE A 182 -4.34 -21.30 3.49
N GLN A 183 -4.88 -20.22 2.92
CA GLN A 183 -5.93 -19.39 3.52
C GLN A 183 -5.62 -18.92 4.95
N VAL A 184 -4.34 -18.66 5.26
CA VAL A 184 -3.91 -18.15 6.57
C VAL A 184 -4.24 -16.67 6.66
N THR A 185 -4.92 -16.25 7.71
CA THR A 185 -5.17 -14.83 7.98
C THR A 185 -3.84 -14.09 8.06
N THR A 186 -3.62 -13.15 7.15
CA THR A 186 -2.33 -12.49 7.01
C THR A 186 -2.49 -10.97 7.04
N ILE A 187 -1.66 -10.29 7.82
CA ILE A 187 -1.53 -8.83 7.80
C ILE A 187 -0.09 -8.50 7.43
N PHE A 188 0.11 -7.68 6.39
CA PHE A 188 1.43 -7.20 6.05
C PHE A 188 1.50 -5.68 5.97
N VAL A 189 2.66 -5.14 6.32
CA VAL A 189 2.98 -3.72 6.24
C VAL A 189 3.77 -3.45 4.98
N THR A 190 3.41 -2.41 4.26
CA THR A 190 4.20 -1.88 3.14
C THR A 190 4.01 -0.37 3.01
N HIS A 191 4.94 0.29 2.35
CA HIS A 191 4.81 1.67 1.87
C HIS A 191 4.68 1.73 0.33
N ASP A 192 4.74 0.58 -0.33
CA ASP A 192 4.65 0.44 -1.79
C ASP A 192 3.21 0.06 -2.18
N GLN A 193 2.60 0.88 -3.04
CA GLN A 193 1.23 0.70 -3.51
C GLN A 193 1.10 -0.54 -4.40
N GLU A 194 2.11 -0.81 -5.27
CA GLU A 194 2.08 -1.98 -6.15
C GLU A 194 2.05 -3.27 -5.32
N GLU A 195 2.84 -3.32 -4.24
CA GLU A 195 2.85 -4.47 -3.33
C GLU A 195 1.47 -4.71 -2.70
N ALA A 196 0.85 -3.63 -2.18
CA ALA A 196 -0.47 -3.72 -1.57
C ALA A 196 -1.53 -4.16 -2.57
N PHE A 197 -1.53 -3.59 -3.77
CA PHE A 197 -2.58 -3.81 -4.78
C PHE A 197 -2.48 -5.17 -5.50
N GLU A 198 -1.26 -5.68 -5.69
CA GLU A 198 -1.08 -7.00 -6.32
C GLU A 198 -1.33 -8.17 -5.37
N VAL A 199 -1.11 -7.97 -4.06
CA VAL A 199 -1.07 -9.08 -3.12
C VAL A 199 -2.31 -9.14 -2.23
N ALA A 200 -2.84 -7.99 -1.76
CA ALA A 200 -3.87 -7.95 -0.74
C ALA A 200 -5.30 -8.16 -1.27
N ASP A 201 -6.14 -8.78 -0.43
CA ASP A 201 -7.60 -8.80 -0.63
C ASP A 201 -8.22 -7.46 -0.19
N ARG A 202 -7.65 -6.86 0.87
CA ARG A 202 -8.05 -5.54 1.40
C ARG A 202 -6.84 -4.71 1.74
N VAL A 203 -6.99 -3.41 1.56
CA VAL A 203 -5.98 -2.40 1.89
C VAL A 203 -6.53 -1.46 2.94
N VAL A 204 -5.73 -1.16 3.95
CA VAL A 204 -5.99 -0.14 4.97
C VAL A 204 -4.93 0.93 4.83
N ILE A 205 -5.36 2.13 4.48
CA ILE A 205 -4.47 3.28 4.32
C ILE A 205 -4.39 4.01 5.66
N MET A 206 -3.16 4.14 6.16
CA MET A 206 -2.88 4.80 7.44
C MET A 206 -2.09 6.10 7.25
N ASN A 207 -2.44 7.11 8.01
CA ASN A 207 -1.73 8.38 8.07
C ASN A 207 -1.78 8.94 9.49
N HIS A 208 -0.68 9.50 9.98
CA HIS A 208 -0.58 10.12 11.32
C HIS A 208 -1.23 9.30 12.45
N GLY A 209 -1.05 7.98 12.43
CA GLY A 209 -1.58 7.08 13.47
C GLY A 209 -3.07 6.78 13.35
N ARG A 210 -3.75 7.19 12.28
CA ARG A 210 -5.19 6.97 12.03
C ARG A 210 -5.39 6.18 10.75
N ILE A 211 -6.56 5.55 10.61
CA ILE A 211 -7.01 4.96 9.36
C ILE A 211 -7.73 6.03 8.56
N GLU A 212 -7.24 6.30 7.35
CA GLU A 212 -7.84 7.23 6.38
C GLU A 212 -8.94 6.56 5.57
N GLN A 213 -8.67 5.33 5.12
CA GLN A 213 -9.61 4.56 4.33
C GLN A 213 -9.27 3.07 4.38
N GLU A 214 -10.28 2.23 4.29
CA GLU A 214 -10.14 0.80 4.05
C GLU A 214 -11.07 0.33 2.91
N GLY A 215 -10.66 -0.69 2.18
CA GLY A 215 -11.44 -1.28 1.08
C GLY A 215 -10.64 -2.30 0.28
N THR A 216 -11.20 -2.80 -0.80
CA THR A 216 -10.43 -3.53 -1.80
C THR A 216 -9.45 -2.61 -2.52
N PRO A 217 -8.37 -3.12 -3.14
CA PRO A 217 -7.46 -2.32 -3.96
C PRO A 217 -8.17 -1.42 -4.97
N LEU A 218 -9.17 -1.95 -5.66
CA LEU A 218 -9.94 -1.21 -6.65
C LEU A 218 -10.77 -0.07 -6.01
N GLU A 219 -11.48 -0.36 -4.92
CA GLU A 219 -12.30 0.64 -4.21
C GLU A 219 -11.47 1.82 -3.71
N VAL A 220 -10.33 1.57 -3.06
CA VAL A 220 -9.50 2.67 -2.54
C VAL A 220 -8.82 3.45 -3.65
N PHE A 221 -8.55 2.82 -4.79
CA PHE A 221 -7.97 3.49 -5.95
C PHE A 221 -9.02 4.34 -6.69
N GLU A 222 -10.18 3.78 -7.04
CA GLU A 222 -11.21 4.49 -7.82
C GLU A 222 -12.00 5.50 -7.01
N HIS A 223 -12.21 5.20 -5.71
CA HIS A 223 -13.03 6.00 -4.80
C HIS A 223 -12.24 6.46 -3.56
N PRO A 224 -11.15 7.26 -3.73
CA PRO A 224 -10.42 7.80 -2.59
C PRO A 224 -11.33 8.66 -1.73
N ALA A 225 -11.31 8.42 -0.41
CA ALA A 225 -12.18 9.10 0.54
C ALA A 225 -11.70 10.51 0.89
N THR A 226 -10.38 10.76 0.83
CA THR A 226 -9.77 12.04 1.19
C THR A 226 -8.77 12.51 0.13
N ALA A 227 -8.45 13.79 0.16
CA ALA A 227 -7.39 14.38 -0.66
C ALA A 227 -6.04 13.70 -0.40
N PHE A 228 -5.76 13.32 0.85
CA PHE A 228 -4.57 12.57 1.21
C PHE A 228 -4.51 11.22 0.49
N VAL A 229 -5.59 10.44 0.53
CA VAL A 229 -5.64 9.13 -0.15
C VAL A 229 -5.46 9.28 -1.66
N MET A 230 -6.09 10.28 -2.27
CA MET A 230 -5.95 10.58 -3.69
C MET A 230 -4.50 10.90 -4.09
N ASP A 231 -3.83 11.76 -3.32
CA ASP A 231 -2.44 12.17 -3.53
C ASP A 231 -1.45 11.04 -3.23
N PHE A 232 -1.71 10.28 -2.17
CA PHE A 232 -0.86 9.17 -1.75
C PHE A 232 -0.89 8.01 -2.75
N LEU A 233 -2.03 7.70 -3.35
CA LEU A 233 -2.21 6.57 -4.28
C LEU A 233 -1.82 6.88 -5.73
N GLY A 234 -1.02 7.88 -5.99
CA GLY A 234 -0.46 8.12 -7.31
C GLY A 234 -0.11 9.57 -7.58
N ASN A 235 0.49 9.79 -8.73
CA ASN A 235 0.71 11.16 -9.20
C ASN A 235 -0.63 11.81 -9.52
N VAL A 236 -0.85 13.01 -9.01
CA VAL A 236 -2.03 13.82 -9.31
C VAL A 236 -1.65 15.22 -9.75
N ASN A 237 -2.43 15.79 -10.63
CA ASN A 237 -2.40 17.21 -10.92
C ASN A 237 -3.33 17.92 -9.94
N LYS A 238 -2.85 18.96 -9.28
CA LYS A 238 -3.64 19.80 -8.36
C LYS A 238 -3.94 21.10 -9.07
N LEU A 239 -5.22 21.40 -9.25
CA LEU A 239 -5.69 22.61 -9.94
C LEU A 239 -6.52 23.45 -8.96
N PRO A 240 -6.14 24.70 -8.69
CA PRO A 240 -6.95 25.57 -7.83
C PRO A 240 -8.27 25.91 -8.53
N VAL A 241 -9.38 25.56 -7.89
CA VAL A 241 -10.73 25.77 -8.40
C VAL A 241 -11.61 26.53 -7.42
N ARG A 242 -12.68 27.10 -7.91
CA ARG A 242 -13.84 27.54 -7.11
C ARG A 242 -14.99 26.55 -7.32
N VAL A 243 -15.73 26.28 -6.28
CA VAL A 243 -16.95 25.48 -6.37
C VAL A 243 -18.13 26.42 -6.31
N GLU A 244 -18.93 26.47 -7.38
CA GLU A 244 -20.13 27.27 -7.48
C GLU A 244 -21.28 26.40 -8.03
N GLY A 245 -22.36 26.28 -7.28
CA GLY A 245 -23.51 25.48 -7.69
C GLY A 245 -23.19 24.00 -7.95
N GLY A 246 -22.23 23.42 -7.22
CA GLY A 246 -21.78 22.04 -7.41
C GLY A 246 -20.83 21.81 -8.59
N LYS A 247 -20.36 22.88 -9.26
CA LYS A 247 -19.41 22.84 -10.36
C LYS A 247 -18.05 23.35 -9.93
N ALA A 248 -16.98 22.70 -10.39
CA ALA A 248 -15.61 23.14 -10.17
C ALA A 248 -15.16 24.03 -11.35
N LEU A 249 -14.87 25.26 -11.07
CA LEU A 249 -14.48 26.29 -12.04
C LEU A 249 -13.00 26.64 -11.85
N LEU A 250 -12.20 26.49 -12.91
CA LEU A 250 -10.79 26.85 -12.92
C LEU A 250 -10.60 28.32 -13.32
N GLY A 251 -9.66 28.98 -12.64
CA GLY A 251 -9.31 30.38 -12.90
C GLY A 251 -10.16 31.40 -12.14
N GLU A 252 -9.67 32.65 -12.11
CA GLU A 252 -10.35 33.74 -11.38
C GLU A 252 -11.69 34.14 -12.01
N THR A 253 -11.80 33.96 -13.32
CA THR A 253 -13.01 34.25 -14.10
C THR A 253 -13.94 33.06 -14.29
N GLY A 254 -13.58 31.86 -13.77
CA GLY A 254 -14.36 30.65 -13.99
C GLY A 254 -14.37 30.17 -15.45
N SER A 255 -13.29 30.40 -16.18
CA SER A 255 -13.22 30.22 -17.63
C SER A 255 -13.31 28.77 -18.11
N VAL A 256 -12.98 27.79 -17.23
CA VAL A 256 -13.01 26.35 -17.55
C VAL A 256 -13.78 25.60 -16.50
N GLU A 257 -14.88 24.96 -16.87
CA GLU A 257 -15.64 24.05 -16.01
C GLU A 257 -14.99 22.67 -16.07
N LEU A 258 -14.59 22.15 -14.92
CA LEU A 258 -14.04 20.79 -14.81
C LEU A 258 -15.18 19.77 -14.62
N PRO A 259 -15.11 18.58 -15.26
CA PRO A 259 -16.04 17.47 -15.02
C PRO A 259 -15.73 16.84 -13.65
N ALA A 260 -16.05 17.56 -12.56
CA ALA A 260 -15.65 17.19 -11.22
C ALA A 260 -16.78 16.53 -10.43
N ARG A 261 -16.44 15.51 -9.64
CA ARG A 261 -17.25 15.09 -8.49
C ARG A 261 -16.79 15.90 -7.28
N VAL A 262 -17.69 16.68 -6.73
CA VAL A 262 -17.45 17.49 -5.53
C VAL A 262 -17.88 16.67 -4.32
N PHE A 263 -16.95 16.42 -3.40
CA PHE A 263 -17.20 15.76 -2.13
C PHE A 263 -17.19 16.83 -1.04
N GLY A 264 -18.41 17.24 -0.59
CA GLY A 264 -18.64 18.22 0.46
C GLY A 264 -19.36 19.48 0.03
N THR A 265 -19.67 20.34 1.00
CA THR A 265 -20.56 21.52 0.86
C THR A 265 -19.83 22.86 0.92
N SER A 266 -18.51 22.90 0.73
CA SER A 266 -17.76 24.17 0.85
C SER A 266 -18.18 25.15 -0.24
N GLU A 267 -19.15 25.99 0.06
CA GLU A 267 -19.47 27.16 -0.71
C GLU A 267 -18.46 28.27 -0.40
N ASN A 268 -17.81 28.81 -1.47
CA ASN A 268 -16.95 30.02 -1.45
C ASN A 268 -15.50 29.88 -0.89
N GLY A 269 -14.78 28.79 -1.16
CA GLY A 269 -13.33 28.71 -0.87
C GLY A 269 -12.51 28.38 -2.14
N ARG A 270 -11.21 28.79 -2.17
CA ARG A 270 -10.24 28.19 -3.10
C ARG A 270 -9.96 26.76 -2.61
N ILE A 271 -10.25 25.79 -3.45
CA ILE A 271 -10.07 24.35 -3.17
C ILE A 271 -9.27 23.78 -4.32
N ASP A 272 -8.55 22.69 -4.08
CA ASP A 272 -7.85 21.98 -5.13
C ASP A 272 -8.75 20.91 -5.76
N ALA A 273 -8.82 20.91 -7.09
CA ALA A 273 -9.30 19.77 -7.86
C ALA A 273 -8.12 18.82 -8.14
N TYR A 274 -8.33 17.55 -7.93
CA TYR A 274 -7.34 16.49 -8.12
C TYR A 274 -7.67 15.71 -9.38
N ILE A 275 -6.72 15.63 -10.32
CA ILE A 275 -6.87 14.94 -11.60
C ILE A 275 -5.68 14.02 -11.81
N ARG A 276 -5.92 12.73 -12.06
CA ARG A 276 -4.84 11.82 -12.41
C ARG A 276 -4.33 12.09 -13.82
N PRO A 277 -3.02 11.83 -14.10
CA PRO A 277 -2.46 12.06 -15.44
C PRO A 277 -3.21 11.37 -16.57
N HIS A 278 -3.76 10.17 -16.35
CA HIS A 278 -4.55 9.44 -17.35
C HIS A 278 -6.00 9.91 -17.48
N GLU A 279 -6.48 10.74 -16.55
CA GLU A 279 -7.77 11.44 -16.63
C GLU A 279 -7.68 12.75 -17.42
N LEU A 280 -6.49 13.10 -17.91
CA LEU A 280 -6.27 14.17 -18.90
C LEU A 280 -6.03 13.57 -20.28
N ASP A 281 -6.50 14.25 -21.32
CA ASP A 281 -6.17 13.94 -22.71
C ASP A 281 -5.59 15.16 -23.41
N ILE A 282 -4.97 14.96 -24.57
CA ILE A 282 -4.41 16.02 -25.39
C ILE A 282 -5.13 16.01 -26.75
N SER A 283 -5.51 17.20 -27.23
CA SER A 283 -6.03 17.45 -28.58
C SER A 283 -5.25 18.54 -29.27
N ARG A 284 -5.22 18.51 -30.60
CA ARG A 284 -4.70 19.58 -31.43
C ARG A 284 -5.75 20.65 -31.75
N ASN A 285 -7.03 20.32 -31.61
CA ASN A 285 -8.15 21.21 -31.88
C ASN A 285 -8.89 21.50 -30.57
N PRO A 286 -9.40 22.72 -30.39
CA PRO A 286 -10.26 23.07 -29.27
C PRO A 286 -11.66 22.52 -29.51
N ASP A 287 -11.89 21.22 -29.22
CA ASP A 287 -13.19 20.56 -29.46
C ASP A 287 -14.27 20.90 -28.42
N SER A 288 -13.92 21.64 -27.37
CA SER A 288 -14.87 22.01 -26.32
C SER A 288 -14.48 23.31 -25.63
N SER A 289 -15.48 24.00 -25.05
CA SER A 289 -15.26 25.17 -24.16
C SER A 289 -14.51 24.79 -22.85
N ASN A 290 -14.32 23.51 -22.59
CA ASN A 290 -13.75 22.99 -21.36
C ASN A 290 -12.34 22.40 -21.57
N CYS A 291 -11.49 23.08 -22.31
CA CYS A 291 -10.08 22.71 -22.49
C CYS A 291 -9.14 23.81 -22.01
N LEU A 292 -7.95 23.39 -21.59
CA LEU A 292 -6.87 24.29 -21.19
C LEU A 292 -5.85 24.37 -22.32
N THR A 293 -5.46 25.58 -22.70
CA THR A 293 -4.34 25.76 -23.63
C THR A 293 -3.03 25.54 -22.90
N GLY A 294 -2.14 24.77 -23.48
CA GLY A 294 -0.82 24.53 -22.87
C GLY A 294 0.26 24.22 -23.88
N LYS A 295 1.51 24.46 -23.45
CA LYS A 295 2.71 24.20 -24.25
C LYS A 295 3.42 22.96 -23.75
N ILE A 296 3.72 22.03 -24.65
CA ILE A 296 4.47 20.82 -24.31
C ILE A 296 5.90 21.18 -23.90
N VAL A 297 6.26 20.88 -22.64
CA VAL A 297 7.59 21.14 -22.10
C VAL A 297 8.49 19.91 -22.22
N HIS A 298 7.93 18.72 -21.98
CA HIS A 298 8.71 17.48 -22.00
C HIS A 298 7.86 16.30 -22.47
N LEU A 299 8.51 15.41 -23.23
CA LEU A 299 7.94 14.15 -23.73
C LEU A 299 8.85 13.00 -23.30
N ASN A 300 8.27 11.98 -22.66
CA ASN A 300 8.97 10.74 -22.36
C ASN A 300 8.19 9.56 -22.97
N PRO A 301 8.54 9.13 -24.20
CA PRO A 301 7.83 8.07 -24.90
C PRO A 301 8.30 6.65 -24.50
N ALA A 302 9.22 6.52 -23.55
CA ALA A 302 9.76 5.22 -23.15
C ALA A 302 8.82 4.53 -22.14
N GLY A 303 8.27 3.38 -22.52
CA GLY A 303 7.44 2.55 -21.62
C GLY A 303 6.06 2.24 -22.17
N SER A 304 5.23 1.61 -21.33
CA SER A 304 3.83 1.26 -21.62
C SER A 304 2.91 2.49 -21.66
N VAL A 305 3.35 3.61 -21.10
CA VAL A 305 2.64 4.90 -21.04
C VAL A 305 3.59 6.00 -21.45
N VAL A 306 3.14 6.90 -22.33
CA VAL A 306 3.88 8.10 -22.72
C VAL A 306 3.57 9.24 -21.77
N LYS A 307 4.57 9.69 -21.01
CA LYS A 307 4.42 10.80 -20.07
C LYS A 307 4.70 12.13 -20.74
N VAL A 308 3.72 13.01 -20.72
CA VAL A 308 3.78 14.35 -21.31
C VAL A 308 3.66 15.39 -20.21
N ARG A 309 4.60 16.34 -20.17
CA ARG A 309 4.50 17.50 -19.27
C ARG A 309 4.11 18.73 -20.08
N VAL A 310 3.05 19.37 -19.68
CA VAL A 310 2.47 20.51 -20.38
C VAL A 310 2.36 21.69 -19.41
N LEU A 311 2.82 22.87 -19.83
CA LEU A 311 2.64 24.12 -19.10
C LEU A 311 1.37 24.81 -19.61
N ALA A 312 0.35 24.87 -18.76
CA ALA A 312 -0.84 25.69 -18.99
C ALA A 312 -0.49 27.14 -18.63
N GLU A 313 -0.06 27.93 -19.64
CA GLU A 313 0.53 29.27 -19.42
C GLU A 313 -0.47 30.24 -18.77
N ASP A 314 -1.74 30.20 -19.15
CA ASP A 314 -2.80 31.06 -18.62
C ASP A 314 -3.02 30.90 -17.11
N PHE A 315 -2.64 29.75 -16.55
CA PHE A 315 -2.82 29.40 -15.14
C PHE A 315 -1.49 29.23 -14.38
N GLY A 316 -0.35 29.25 -15.09
CA GLY A 316 0.97 28.97 -14.51
C GLY A 316 1.12 27.55 -13.99
N LEU A 317 0.31 26.59 -14.47
CA LEU A 317 0.25 25.22 -13.95
C LEU A 317 1.05 24.26 -14.84
N MET A 318 1.88 23.44 -14.19
CA MET A 318 2.56 22.33 -14.85
C MET A 318 1.72 21.07 -14.70
N LEU A 319 1.20 20.53 -15.81
CA LEU A 319 0.35 19.36 -15.83
C LEU A 319 1.09 18.16 -16.38
N ASN A 320 0.87 17.00 -15.75
CA ASN A 320 1.33 15.71 -16.21
C ASN A 320 0.17 15.01 -16.90
N VAL A 321 0.39 14.53 -18.12
CA VAL A 321 -0.60 13.79 -18.91
C VAL A 321 -0.02 12.46 -19.32
N ASP A 322 -0.76 11.38 -19.07
CA ASP A 322 -0.39 10.02 -19.44
C ASP A 322 -1.21 9.59 -20.67
N LEU A 323 -0.51 9.36 -21.79
CA LEU A 323 -1.12 8.91 -23.03
C LEU A 323 -0.76 7.46 -23.32
N THR A 324 -1.67 6.75 -23.99
CA THR A 324 -1.31 5.46 -24.58
C THR A 324 -0.33 5.66 -25.74
N PRO A 325 0.54 4.68 -26.04
CA PRO A 325 1.47 4.77 -27.19
C PRO A 325 0.75 4.99 -28.53
N GLU A 326 -0.46 4.43 -28.69
CA GLU A 326 -1.28 4.63 -29.90
C GLU A 326 -1.74 6.09 -30.01
N ARG A 327 -2.26 6.67 -28.91
CA ARG A 327 -2.72 8.07 -28.87
C ARG A 327 -1.57 9.03 -29.17
N TYR A 328 -0.40 8.78 -28.57
CA TYR A 328 0.81 9.57 -28.81
C TYR A 328 1.22 9.54 -30.29
N ARG A 329 1.24 8.34 -30.93
CA ARG A 329 1.59 8.22 -32.36
C ARG A 329 0.57 8.92 -33.24
N ALA A 330 -0.72 8.78 -32.95
CA ALA A 330 -1.79 9.44 -33.74
C ALA A 330 -1.70 10.98 -33.66
N LEU A 331 -1.30 11.51 -32.50
CA LEU A 331 -1.14 12.94 -32.30
C LEU A 331 0.20 13.47 -32.85
N ALA A 332 1.23 12.62 -33.04
CA ALA A 332 2.57 13.00 -33.49
C ALA A 332 3.13 14.24 -32.75
N LEU A 333 3.02 14.25 -31.41
CA LEU A 333 3.36 15.38 -30.57
C LEU A 333 4.84 15.73 -30.60
N LYS A 334 5.14 17.02 -30.52
CA LYS A 334 6.52 17.55 -30.46
C LYS A 334 6.69 18.46 -29.25
N SER A 335 7.90 18.48 -28.69
CA SER A 335 8.22 19.46 -27.64
C SER A 335 8.13 20.88 -28.15
N GLY A 336 7.60 21.77 -27.36
CA GLY A 336 7.43 23.19 -27.66
C GLY A 336 6.15 23.54 -28.43
N GLU A 337 5.35 22.56 -28.89
CA GLU A 337 4.08 22.85 -29.56
C GLU A 337 2.96 23.20 -28.56
N THR A 338 2.02 24.01 -29.01
CA THR A 338 0.81 24.36 -28.27
C THR A 338 -0.27 23.31 -28.52
N VAL A 339 -0.92 22.85 -27.46
CA VAL A 339 -1.95 21.83 -27.49
C VAL A 339 -3.09 22.19 -26.54
N PHE A 340 -4.20 21.47 -26.67
CA PHE A 340 -5.36 21.61 -25.78
C PHE A 340 -5.43 20.40 -24.85
N ILE A 341 -5.52 20.66 -23.55
CA ILE A 341 -5.61 19.65 -22.49
C ILE A 341 -7.08 19.51 -22.13
N ILE A 342 -7.61 18.32 -22.21
CA ILE A 342 -9.02 18.00 -21.97
C ILE A 342 -9.12 17.19 -20.68
N PRO A 343 -9.66 17.75 -19.59
CA PRO A 343 -9.98 17.00 -18.38
C PRO A 343 -11.16 16.06 -18.64
N LYS A 344 -10.99 14.76 -18.32
CA LYS A 344 -12.06 13.74 -18.43
C LYS A 344 -12.79 13.51 -17.12
N ALA A 345 -12.07 13.62 -16.00
CA ALA A 345 -12.61 13.51 -14.67
C ALA A 345 -11.77 14.34 -13.70
N ALA A 346 -12.39 14.82 -12.64
CA ALA A 346 -11.72 15.50 -11.54
C ALA A 346 -12.43 15.14 -10.22
N LYS A 347 -11.71 15.25 -9.11
CA LYS A 347 -12.26 15.08 -7.77
C LYS A 347 -11.91 16.30 -6.92
N VAL A 348 -12.88 16.80 -6.19
CA VAL A 348 -12.72 17.92 -5.28
C VAL A 348 -13.10 17.45 -3.89
N PHE A 349 -12.21 17.61 -2.91
CA PHE A 349 -12.42 17.22 -1.53
C PHE A 349 -12.60 18.45 -0.65
N GLU A 350 -13.34 18.30 0.44
CA GLU A 350 -13.36 19.34 1.48
C GLU A 350 -11.96 19.58 2.02
N PRO A 351 -11.60 20.83 2.34
CA PRO A 351 -10.36 21.11 3.03
C PRO A 351 -10.34 20.38 4.37
N ASP A 352 -9.27 19.62 4.62
CA ASP A 352 -9.05 18.98 5.92
C ASP A 352 -8.61 20.06 6.93
N TYR A 353 -9.54 20.57 7.73
CA TYR A 353 -9.29 21.55 8.79
C TYR A 353 -8.79 20.89 10.09
N SER A 354 -8.30 19.66 10.06
CA SER A 354 -7.66 19.05 11.22
C SER A 354 -6.32 19.73 11.51
N ILE A 355 -6.37 20.76 12.36
CA ILE A 355 -5.20 21.40 13.00
C ILE A 355 -4.71 20.54 14.16
#